data_73056b31f65d1838175e95855e1bff02
#
_entry.id   73056b31f65d1838175e95855e1bff02
#
_cell.length_a   1.000
_cell.length_b   1.000
_cell.length_c   1.000
_cell.angle_alpha   90.00
_cell.angle_beta   90.00
_cell.angle_gamma   90.00
#
_symmetry.space_group_name_H-M   'P 1'
#
loop_
_entity.id
_entity.type
_entity.pdbx_description
1 polymer ?
#
loop_
_entity_poly.entity_id
_entity_poly.type
_entity_poly.pdbx_seq_one_letter_code
_entity_poly.pdbx_strand_id
1 'polypeptide(L)'
;ADQKLNNRKKLIDMKFTAEINVMPLKALLDPQGKAVSHGLKNMGLSEIENVRIGNHITLEIEASTKEEANVKVEEACKKLLSNPIMENFTYELVSSN
;
A
#
# COMPACT_ATOMS: atom_id res chain seq x y z
N ALA A 1 -33.93 -7.49 -15.81
CA ALA A 1 -33.80 -8.10 -14.48
C ALA A 1 -32.37 -8.03 -13.98
N ASP A 2 -31.44 -8.48 -14.79
CA ASP A 2 -30.02 -8.51 -14.42
C ASP A 2 -29.47 -7.09 -14.22
N GLN A 3 -29.87 -6.17 -15.06
CA GLN A 3 -29.41 -4.78 -14.93
C GLN A 3 -29.93 -4.13 -13.65
N LYS A 4 -31.14 -4.44 -13.23
CA LYS A 4 -31.67 -3.91 -11.96
C LYS A 4 -30.91 -4.46 -10.77
N LEU A 5 -30.54 -5.74 -10.81
CA LEU A 5 -29.75 -6.34 -9.76
C LEU A 5 -28.36 -5.73 -9.70
N ASN A 6 -27.75 -5.50 -10.86
CA ASN A 6 -26.45 -4.86 -10.93
C ASN A 6 -26.49 -3.43 -10.44
N ASN A 7 -27.57 -2.71 -10.78
CA ASN A 7 -27.73 -1.35 -10.31
C ASN A 7 -27.93 -1.29 -8.80
N ARG A 8 -28.70 -2.21 -8.24
CA ARG A 8 -28.88 -2.31 -6.80
C ARG A 8 -27.57 -2.61 -6.10
N LYS A 9 -26.77 -3.51 -6.68
CA LYS A 9 -25.47 -3.84 -6.14
C LYS A 9 -24.57 -2.62 -6.15
N LYS A 10 -24.59 -1.85 -7.23
CA LYS A 10 -23.80 -0.62 -7.32
C LYS A 10 -24.25 0.45 -6.33
N LEU A 11 -25.55 0.49 -6.03
CA LEU A 11 -26.10 1.43 -5.04
C LEU A 11 -25.76 1.02 -3.60
N ILE A 12 -25.65 -0.28 -3.35
CA ILE A 12 -25.33 -0.83 -2.04
C ILE A 12 -23.83 -0.83 -1.78
N ASP A 13 -23.08 -1.25 -2.79
CA ASP A 13 -21.64 -1.36 -2.65
C ASP A 13 -21.00 0.01 -2.75
N MET A 14 -20.05 0.24 -1.88
CA MET A 14 -19.25 1.45 -1.86
C MET A 14 -17.92 1.17 -2.54
N LYS A 15 -17.33 2.21 -3.09
CA LYS A 15 -16.03 2.12 -3.68
C LYS A 15 -15.01 2.85 -2.82
N PHE A 16 -13.92 2.18 -2.56
CA PHE A 16 -12.83 2.73 -1.76
C PHE A 16 -11.54 2.69 -2.54
N THR A 17 -10.69 3.67 -2.29
CA THR A 17 -9.31 3.67 -2.76
C THR A 17 -8.42 3.32 -1.59
N ALA A 18 -7.57 2.31 -1.76
CA ALA A 18 -6.57 1.97 -0.75
C ALA A 18 -5.23 2.52 -1.20
N GLU A 19 -4.56 3.21 -0.29
CA GLU A 19 -3.21 3.70 -0.50
C GLU A 19 -2.31 2.94 0.47
N ILE A 20 -1.41 2.15 -0.08
CA ILE A 20 -0.63 1.16 0.66
C ILE A 20 0.84 1.51 0.55
N ASN A 21 1.52 1.56 1.69
CA ASN A 21 2.96 1.76 1.73
C ASN A 21 3.61 0.47 2.22
N VAL A 22 4.56 -0.03 1.45
CA VAL A 22 5.32 -1.23 1.79
C VAL A 22 6.78 -0.85 1.96
N MET A 23 7.32 -1.10 3.15
CA MET A 23 8.69 -0.73 3.48
C MET A 23 9.47 -1.94 3.96
N PRO A 24 10.78 -2.03 3.65
CA PRO A 24 11.60 -3.09 4.22
C PRO A 24 11.70 -2.94 5.73
N LEU A 25 11.79 -4.07 6.43
CA LEU A 25 11.98 -4.07 7.88
C LEU A 25 13.28 -3.34 8.23
N LYS A 26 13.26 -2.56 9.31
CA LYS A 26 14.42 -1.75 9.71
C LYS A 26 15.66 -2.58 9.99
N ALA A 27 15.48 -3.79 10.49
CA ALA A 27 16.60 -4.67 10.83
C ALA A 27 17.26 -5.32 9.62
N LEU A 28 16.66 -5.20 8.45
CA LEU A 28 17.17 -5.86 7.24
C LEU A 28 17.96 -4.90 6.37
N LEU A 29 18.85 -5.46 5.57
CA LEU A 29 19.62 -4.71 4.61
C LEU A 29 18.70 -4.13 3.54
N ASP A 30 18.85 -2.85 3.25
CA ASP A 30 18.14 -2.16 2.18
C ASP A 30 19.15 -1.70 1.13
N PRO A 31 19.45 -2.53 0.11
CA PRO A 31 20.45 -2.17 -0.88
C PRO A 31 20.09 -0.94 -1.71
N GLN A 32 18.81 -0.71 -1.97
CA GLN A 32 18.38 0.48 -2.69
C GLN A 32 18.58 1.75 -1.85
N GLY A 33 18.20 1.71 -0.59
CA GLY A 33 18.41 2.84 0.31
C GLY A 33 19.88 3.16 0.50
N LYS A 34 20.71 2.12 0.60
CA LYS A 34 22.15 2.31 0.71
C LYS A 34 22.76 2.94 -0.53
N ALA A 35 22.32 2.51 -1.71
CA ALA A 35 22.80 3.08 -2.98
C ALA A 35 22.45 4.56 -3.07
N VAL A 36 21.22 4.92 -2.68
CA VAL A 36 20.81 6.33 -2.68
C VAL A 36 21.61 7.14 -1.66
N SER A 37 21.83 6.61 -0.46
CA SER A 37 22.65 7.28 0.54
C SER A 37 24.06 7.55 0.03
N HIS A 38 24.64 6.56 -0.63
CA HIS A 38 25.98 6.70 -1.19
C HIS A 38 26.04 7.78 -2.28
N GLY A 39 25.02 7.78 -3.15
CA GLY A 39 24.91 8.81 -4.19
C GLY A 39 24.76 10.22 -3.60
N LEU A 40 24.00 10.35 -2.52
CA LEU A 40 23.84 11.64 -1.86
C LEU A 40 25.15 12.14 -1.26
N LYS A 41 25.94 11.25 -0.67
CA LYS A 41 27.27 11.62 -0.18
C LYS A 41 28.16 12.11 -1.30
N ASN A 42 28.12 11.45 -2.44
CA ASN A 42 28.90 11.85 -3.61
C ASN A 42 28.48 13.21 -4.15
N MET A 43 27.24 13.63 -3.89
CA MET A 43 26.73 14.93 -4.27
C MET A 43 27.00 16.02 -3.23
N GLY A 44 27.66 15.69 -2.14
CA GLY A 44 27.93 16.64 -1.08
C GLY A 44 26.82 16.78 -0.06
N LEU A 45 25.88 15.82 -0.02
CA LEU A 45 24.74 15.85 0.89
C LEU A 45 24.89 14.80 1.99
N SER A 46 26.04 14.80 2.63
CA SER A 46 26.38 13.77 3.63
C SER A 46 25.58 13.89 4.93
N GLU A 47 24.88 14.99 5.15
CA GLU A 47 23.98 15.17 6.31
C GLU A 47 22.69 14.38 6.17
N ILE A 48 22.39 13.83 5.00
CA ILE A 48 21.20 12.99 4.77
C ILE A 48 21.55 11.56 5.10
N GLU A 49 20.82 10.98 6.05
CA GLU A 49 21.10 9.63 6.56
C GLU A 49 19.84 8.77 6.59
N ASN A 50 20.06 7.47 6.73
CA ASN A 50 18.99 6.49 6.94
C ASN A 50 17.94 6.47 5.84
N VAL A 51 18.42 6.58 4.60
CA VAL A 51 17.54 6.51 3.43
C VAL A 51 17.00 5.09 3.31
N ARG A 52 15.69 4.99 3.11
CA ARG A 52 15.01 3.72 2.93
C ARG A 52 14.08 3.82 1.73
N ILE A 53 14.04 2.77 0.95
CA ILE A 53 13.24 2.72 -0.28
C ILE A 53 12.16 1.65 -0.13
N GLY A 54 10.93 2.01 -0.41
CA GLY A 54 9.81 1.10 -0.39
C GLY A 54 8.89 1.35 -1.57
N ASN A 55 7.76 0.66 -1.58
CA ASN A 55 6.77 0.76 -2.64
C ASN A 55 5.50 1.43 -2.13
N HIS A 56 4.90 2.21 -3.01
CA HIS A 56 3.56 2.75 -2.77
C HIS A 56 2.63 2.13 -3.80
N ILE A 57 1.53 1.54 -3.32
CA ILE A 57 0.58 0.82 -4.16
C ILE A 57 -0.79 1.45 -3.96
N THR A 58 -1.47 1.75 -5.05
CA THR A 58 -2.85 2.20 -5.00
C THR A 58 -3.74 1.16 -5.65
N LEU A 59 -4.92 0.94 -5.07
CA LEU A 59 -5.92 0.07 -5.65
C LEU A 59 -7.31 0.56 -5.30
N GLU A 60 -8.27 0.12 -6.08
CA GLU A 60 -9.67 0.38 -5.81
C GLU A 60 -10.36 -0.91 -5.42
N ILE A 61 -11.31 -0.82 -4.49
CA ILE A 61 -12.06 -1.98 -4.04
C ILE A 61 -13.52 -1.60 -3.82
N GLU A 62 -14.41 -2.45 -4.28
CA GLU A 62 -15.83 -2.34 -4.00
C GLU A 62 -16.18 -3.26 -2.84
N ALA A 63 -16.93 -2.74 -1.89
CA ALA A 63 -17.36 -3.51 -0.72
C ALA A 63 -18.62 -2.90 -0.15
N SER A 64 -19.36 -3.69 0.58
CA SER A 64 -20.60 -3.23 1.19
C SER A 64 -20.33 -2.25 2.34
N THR A 65 -19.23 -2.45 3.06
CA THR A 65 -18.85 -1.60 4.19
C THR A 65 -17.36 -1.34 4.16
N LYS A 66 -16.96 -0.32 4.90
CA LYS A 66 -15.53 -0.02 5.06
C LYS A 66 -14.81 -1.16 5.79
N GLU A 67 -15.46 -1.79 6.75
CA GLU A 67 -14.89 -2.91 7.48
C GLU A 67 -14.59 -4.10 6.56
N GLU A 68 -15.50 -4.39 5.63
CA GLU A 68 -15.27 -5.43 4.65
C GLU A 68 -14.08 -5.08 3.74
N ALA A 69 -14.01 -3.83 3.30
CA ALA A 69 -12.89 -3.36 2.49
C ALA A 69 -11.58 -3.48 3.25
N ASN A 70 -11.56 -3.12 4.54
CA ASN A 70 -10.38 -3.26 5.38
C ASN A 70 -9.86 -4.69 5.43
N VAL A 71 -10.75 -5.64 5.67
CA VAL A 71 -10.38 -7.05 5.75
C VAL A 71 -9.74 -7.52 4.46
N LYS A 72 -10.34 -7.18 3.34
CA LYS A 72 -9.84 -7.61 2.03
C LYS A 72 -8.52 -6.96 1.66
N VAL A 73 -8.37 -5.67 1.95
CA VAL A 73 -7.10 -4.97 1.67
C VAL A 73 -5.98 -5.52 2.53
N GLU A 74 -6.25 -5.76 3.81
CA GLU A 74 -5.24 -6.32 4.70
C GLU A 74 -4.82 -7.72 4.25
N GLU A 75 -5.76 -8.53 3.82
CA GLU A 75 -5.47 -9.85 3.29
C GLU A 75 -4.59 -9.77 2.03
N ALA A 76 -4.93 -8.86 1.13
CA ALA A 76 -4.14 -8.66 -0.09
C ALA A 76 -2.71 -8.23 0.25
N CYS A 77 -2.55 -7.32 1.20
CA CYS A 77 -1.23 -6.88 1.64
C CYS A 77 -0.40 -8.02 2.20
N LYS A 78 -1.01 -8.84 3.05
CA LYS A 78 -0.31 -9.96 3.68
C LYS A 78 0.05 -11.07 2.72
N LYS A 79 -0.83 -11.35 1.75
CA LYS A 79 -0.67 -12.52 0.89
C LYS A 79 0.11 -12.25 -0.38
N LEU A 80 0.05 -11.02 -0.90
CA LEU A 80 0.60 -10.73 -2.21
C LEU A 80 1.40 -9.44 -2.30
N LEU A 81 0.91 -8.37 -1.71
CA LEU A 81 1.46 -7.03 -1.95
C LEU A 81 2.71 -6.74 -1.15
N SER A 82 2.93 -7.46 -0.05
CA SER A 82 4.15 -7.34 0.73
C SER A 82 4.70 -8.73 1.05
N ASN A 83 5.98 -8.76 1.39
CA ASN A 83 6.61 -9.97 1.90
C ASN A 83 6.65 -9.85 3.42
N PRO A 84 5.81 -10.59 4.17
CA PRO A 84 5.72 -10.39 5.61
C PRO A 84 6.97 -10.75 6.40
N ILE A 85 7.89 -11.49 5.78
CA ILE A 85 9.16 -11.82 6.40
C ILE A 85 10.13 -10.65 6.32
N MET A 86 10.08 -9.88 5.22
CA MET A 86 11.07 -8.86 4.91
C MET A 86 10.52 -7.44 4.92
N GLU A 87 9.20 -7.27 4.96
CA GLU A 87 8.56 -5.98 4.77
C GLU A 87 7.44 -5.74 5.77
N ASN A 88 7.22 -4.47 6.09
CA ASN A 88 6.03 -4.00 6.78
C ASN A 88 5.15 -3.24 5.81
N PHE A 89 3.86 -3.19 6.11
CA PHE A 89 2.96 -2.37 5.31
C PHE A 89 2.07 -1.52 6.22
N THR A 90 1.66 -0.39 5.69
CA THR A 90 0.59 0.44 6.26
C THR A 90 -0.35 0.80 5.11
N TYR A 91 -1.60 1.06 5.43
CA TYR A 91 -2.53 1.48 4.38
C TYR A 91 -3.59 2.41 4.94
N GLU A 92 -4.20 3.16 4.02
CA GLU A 92 -5.30 4.04 4.33
C GLU A 92 -6.40 3.80 3.30
N LEU A 93 -7.65 3.73 3.78
CA LEU A 93 -8.82 3.60 2.92
C LEU A 93 -9.56 4.93 2.86
N VAL A 94 -9.83 5.36 1.65
CA VAL A 94 -10.59 6.59 1.41
C VAL A 94 -11.78 6.24 0.54
N SER A 95 -12.96 6.73 0.91
CA SER A 95 -14.15 6.56 0.09
C SER A 95 -13.96 7.34 -1.21
N SER A 96 -14.17 6.67 -2.33
CA SER A 96 -14.01 7.26 -3.64
C SER A 96 -15.34 7.54 -4.35
N ASN A 97 -16.43 7.45 -3.63
CA ASN A 97 -17.74 7.82 -4.18
C ASN A 97 -17.96 9.33 -4.09
#